data_c460c51cd3a1e010db6ca6d85a7ef501
#
_entry.id   c460c51cd3a1e010db6ca6d85a7ef501
#
_cell.length_a   1.000
_cell.length_b   1.000
_cell.length_c   1.000
_cell.angle_alpha   90.00
_cell.angle_beta   90.00
_cell.angle_gamma   90.00
#
_symmetry.space_group_name_H-M   'P 1'
#
loop_
_entity.id
_entity.type
_entity.pdbx_description
1 polymer ?
#
loop_
_entity_poly.entity_id
_entity_poly.type
_entity_poly.pdbx_seq_one_letter_code
_entity_poly.pdbx_strand_id
1 'polypeptide(L)'
;MPSLTSKGSFSKIYSLAPIIILFISVLNEFDVNYLNLKYFSFNFPFILIFFFTLKDFKHFDYFLVFIAGLINDTVVGLPLGISSLSYTLICISTSYLRNITIRPHPIKDWFFFLFVISLINSINYSILTLFFSYSLILDNYLINNFFTFLFYIIFVSIFKQYLKTLND
;
A
#
# COMPACT_ATOMS: atom_id res chain seq x y z
N MET A 1 -6.84 9.97 43.18
CA MET A 1 -7.15 10.40 41.79
C MET A 1 -6.02 10.03 40.89
N PRO A 2 -6.12 8.99 40.07
CA PRO A 2 -5.12 8.70 39.08
C PRO A 2 -5.68 8.63 37.65
N SER A 3 -4.99 9.34 36.75
CA SER A 3 -4.65 8.94 35.37
C SER A 3 -5.77 8.72 34.36
N LEU A 4 -6.52 9.77 34.04
CA LEU A 4 -7.34 9.84 32.82
C LEU A 4 -6.53 10.24 31.57
N THR A 5 -5.25 10.58 31.70
CA THR A 5 -4.41 11.12 30.62
C THR A 5 -3.68 10.04 29.80
N SER A 6 -3.49 8.83 30.32
CA SER A 6 -2.72 7.81 29.61
C SER A 6 -3.52 7.09 28.49
N LYS A 7 -4.79 6.81 28.70
CA LYS A 7 -5.64 6.14 27.71
C LYS A 7 -5.81 6.93 26.40
N GLY A 8 -5.88 8.26 26.48
CA GLY A 8 -6.06 9.12 25.31
C GLY A 8 -4.80 9.24 24.43
N SER A 9 -3.61 9.12 25.01
CA SER A 9 -2.35 9.21 24.28
C SER A 9 -2.04 7.91 23.52
N PHE A 10 -2.26 6.76 24.14
CA PHE A 10 -2.10 5.46 23.48
C PHE A 10 -3.07 5.27 22.31
N SER A 11 -4.32 5.65 22.46
CA SER A 11 -5.32 5.58 21.39
C SER A 11 -4.93 6.43 20.17
N LYS A 12 -4.32 7.60 20.37
CA LYS A 12 -3.80 8.44 19.26
C LYS A 12 -2.60 7.80 18.54
N ILE A 13 -1.69 7.18 19.25
CA ILE A 13 -0.52 6.49 18.67
C ILE A 13 -0.99 5.30 17.84
N TYR A 14 -1.91 4.50 18.36
CA TYR A 14 -2.49 3.39 17.61
C TYR A 14 -3.21 3.85 16.35
N SER A 15 -3.91 4.98 16.37
CA SER A 15 -4.59 5.50 15.18
C SER A 15 -3.64 6.06 14.11
N LEU A 16 -2.38 6.35 14.44
CA LEU A 16 -1.35 6.78 13.48
C LEU A 16 -0.50 5.61 12.96
N ALA A 17 -0.62 4.42 13.57
CA ALA A 17 0.22 3.28 13.23
C ALA A 17 0.20 2.90 11.72
N PRO A 18 -0.91 2.92 10.98
CA PRO A 18 -0.90 2.61 9.55
C PRO A 18 0.00 3.52 8.72
N ILE A 19 -0.01 4.82 9.01
CA ILE A 19 0.88 5.79 8.35
C ILE A 19 2.34 5.53 8.74
N ILE A 20 2.61 5.29 10.01
CA ILE A 20 3.96 4.99 10.49
C ILE A 20 4.49 3.71 9.83
N ILE A 21 3.67 2.67 9.74
CA ILE A 21 4.03 1.41 9.07
C ILE A 21 4.29 1.65 7.58
N LEU A 22 3.51 2.52 6.91
CA LEU A 22 3.75 2.90 5.53
C LEU A 22 5.14 3.53 5.37
N PHE A 23 5.49 4.52 6.18
CA PHE A 23 6.81 5.18 6.11
C PHE A 23 7.95 4.20 6.43
N ILE A 24 7.79 3.34 7.43
CA ILE A 24 8.79 2.31 7.74
C ILE A 24 8.96 1.34 6.57
N SER A 25 7.87 0.93 5.92
CA SER A 25 7.93 -0.01 4.80
C SER A 25 8.62 0.58 3.57
N VAL A 26 8.50 1.90 3.38
CA VAL A 26 9.14 2.64 2.30
C VAL A 26 10.63 2.85 2.59
N LEU A 27 11.00 3.19 3.82
CA LEU A 27 12.39 3.44 4.20
C LEU A 27 13.23 2.17 4.28
N ASN A 28 12.61 1.02 4.55
CA ASN A 28 13.35 -0.22 4.83
C ASN A 28 13.54 -1.09 3.60
N GLU A 29 13.05 -0.64 2.40
CA GLU A 29 12.91 -1.59 1.29
C GLU A 29 12.70 -3.00 1.87
N PHE A 30 11.47 -3.50 1.95
CA PHE A 30 11.28 -4.90 2.31
C PHE A 30 11.88 -5.76 1.20
N ASP A 31 13.22 -5.66 1.08
CA ASP A 31 13.98 -6.43 0.13
C ASP A 31 14.12 -7.84 0.69
N VAL A 32 13.21 -8.70 0.24
CA VAL A 32 13.24 -10.14 0.55
C VAL A 32 14.45 -10.84 -0.08
N ASN A 33 15.32 -10.08 -0.77
CA ASN A 33 16.60 -10.55 -1.31
C ASN A 33 17.55 -11.11 -0.23
N TYR A 34 17.37 -10.76 1.03
CA TYR A 34 18.07 -11.40 2.14
C TYR A 34 17.90 -12.93 2.19
N LEU A 35 16.82 -13.45 1.60
CA LEU A 35 16.57 -14.89 1.54
C LEU A 35 17.06 -15.54 0.24
N ASN A 36 17.81 -14.82 -0.62
CA ASN A 36 18.24 -15.29 -1.94
C ASN A 36 17.09 -15.81 -2.83
N LEU A 37 15.87 -15.39 -2.55
CA LEU A 37 14.69 -15.73 -3.32
C LEU A 37 14.59 -14.75 -4.51
N LYS A 38 15.41 -14.94 -5.52
CA LYS A 38 15.60 -14.09 -6.71
C LYS A 38 14.29 -13.73 -7.45
N TYR A 39 13.21 -14.42 -7.16
CA TYR A 39 11.90 -14.25 -7.82
C TYR A 39 10.78 -13.84 -6.82
N PHE A 40 11.09 -13.66 -5.55
CA PHE A 40 10.08 -13.36 -4.56
C PHE A 40 10.08 -11.86 -4.28
N SER A 41 9.16 -11.13 -4.88
CA SER A 41 8.94 -9.72 -4.56
C SER A 41 7.44 -9.42 -4.50
N PHE A 42 7.02 -8.61 -3.54
CA PHE A 42 5.65 -8.13 -3.45
C PHE A 42 5.64 -6.68 -2.93
N ASN A 43 4.62 -5.93 -3.32
CA ASN A 43 4.50 -4.52 -2.96
C ASN A 43 3.61 -4.34 -1.72
N PHE A 44 4.20 -4.41 -0.53
CA PHE A 44 3.50 -4.21 0.74
C PHE A 44 2.82 -2.83 0.86
N PRO A 45 3.46 -1.70 0.49
CA PRO A 45 2.81 -0.39 0.48
C PRO A 45 1.49 -0.37 -0.30
N PHE A 46 1.40 -1.04 -1.45
CA PHE A 46 0.16 -1.10 -2.25
C PHE A 46 -0.98 -1.77 -1.48
N ILE A 47 -0.70 -2.89 -0.80
CA ILE A 47 -1.68 -3.61 0.02
C ILE A 47 -2.18 -2.72 1.16
N LEU A 48 -1.26 -2.05 1.85
CA LEU A 48 -1.55 -1.19 2.98
C LEU A 48 -2.39 0.02 2.55
N ILE A 49 -1.96 0.73 1.51
CA ILE A 49 -2.67 1.91 0.99
C ILE A 49 -4.09 1.53 0.56
N PHE A 50 -4.24 0.45 -0.21
CA PHE A 50 -5.54 0.00 -0.67
C PHE A 50 -6.48 -0.33 0.49
N PHE A 51 -6.02 -1.10 1.48
CA PHE A 51 -6.85 -1.51 2.60
C PHE A 51 -7.32 -0.35 3.47
N PHE A 52 -6.41 0.53 3.89
CA PHE A 52 -6.76 1.65 4.78
C PHE A 52 -7.57 2.74 4.07
N THR A 53 -7.34 2.96 2.77
CA THR A 53 -8.19 3.84 1.95
C THR A 53 -9.59 3.25 1.78
N LEU A 54 -9.71 1.93 1.56
CA LEU A 54 -11.00 1.25 1.45
C LEU A 54 -11.82 1.35 2.75
N LYS A 55 -11.15 1.33 3.91
CA LYS A 55 -11.78 1.44 5.23
C LYS A 55 -12.03 2.87 5.68
N ASP A 56 -11.69 3.87 4.87
CA ASP A 56 -11.82 5.29 5.22
C ASP A 56 -11.19 5.62 6.57
N PHE A 57 -9.98 5.13 6.78
CA PHE A 57 -9.33 5.29 8.06
C PHE A 57 -8.95 6.74 8.29
N LYS A 58 -9.52 7.36 9.33
CA LYS A 58 -9.52 8.82 9.60
C LYS A 58 -8.14 9.50 9.54
N HIS A 59 -7.09 8.79 9.88
CA HIS A 59 -5.73 9.34 9.94
C HIS A 59 -4.86 8.92 8.74
N PHE A 60 -5.45 8.25 7.74
CA PHE A 60 -4.76 7.84 6.53
C PHE A 60 -4.94 8.90 5.45
N ASP A 61 -4.12 9.97 5.55
CA ASP A 61 -4.23 11.13 4.68
C ASP A 61 -3.53 10.89 3.34
N TYR A 62 -4.20 11.24 2.24
CA TYR A 62 -3.67 11.11 0.87
C TYR A 62 -2.41 11.93 0.64
N PHE A 63 -2.29 13.08 1.31
CA PHE A 63 -1.08 13.89 1.23
C PHE A 63 0.14 13.18 1.83
N LEU A 64 -0.02 12.50 2.96
CA LEU A 64 1.04 11.70 3.57
C LEU A 64 1.41 10.49 2.71
N VAL A 65 0.43 9.87 2.05
CA VAL A 65 0.67 8.78 1.10
C VAL A 65 1.47 9.27 -0.12
N PHE A 66 1.16 10.45 -0.63
CA PHE A 66 1.93 11.08 -1.71
C PHE A 66 3.39 11.33 -1.30
N ILE A 67 3.62 11.89 -0.10
CA ILE A 67 4.97 12.10 0.44
C ILE A 67 5.72 10.77 0.61
N ALA A 68 5.06 9.74 1.13
CA ALA A 68 5.65 8.41 1.25
C ALA A 68 6.11 7.87 -0.10
N GLY A 69 5.35 8.12 -1.17
CA GLY A 69 5.73 7.76 -2.54
C GLY A 69 6.97 8.51 -3.04
N LEU A 70 7.09 9.81 -2.75
CA LEU A 70 8.30 10.58 -3.10
C LEU A 70 9.55 10.04 -2.39
N ILE A 71 9.41 9.69 -1.11
CA ILE A 71 10.51 9.09 -0.34
C ILE A 71 10.87 7.72 -0.93
N ASN A 72 9.87 6.92 -1.30
CA ASN A 72 10.11 5.63 -1.96
C ASN A 72 10.95 5.78 -3.24
N ASP A 73 10.63 6.76 -4.08
CA ASP A 73 11.37 7.01 -5.31
C ASP A 73 12.86 7.32 -5.04
N THR A 74 13.15 8.10 -3.99
CA THR A 74 14.52 8.42 -3.60
C THR A 74 15.27 7.21 -3.02
N VAL A 75 14.60 6.35 -2.27
CA VAL A 75 15.19 5.14 -1.65
C VAL A 75 15.48 4.09 -2.71
N VAL A 76 14.52 3.84 -3.61
CA VAL A 76 14.65 2.83 -4.68
C VAL A 76 15.51 3.32 -5.87
N GLY A 77 15.79 4.63 -5.94
CA GLY A 77 16.52 5.22 -7.08
C GLY A 77 15.68 5.32 -8.36
N LEU A 78 14.38 5.43 -8.24
CA LEU A 78 13.47 5.67 -9.36
C LEU A 78 13.38 7.17 -9.68
N PRO A 79 12.94 7.54 -10.89
CA PRO A 79 12.61 8.93 -11.19
C PRO A 79 11.54 9.44 -10.22
N LEU A 80 11.76 10.62 -9.65
CA LEU A 80 10.85 11.23 -8.69
C LEU A 80 9.44 11.37 -9.30
N GLY A 81 8.45 10.90 -8.57
CA GLY A 81 7.04 10.99 -8.95
C GLY A 81 6.40 9.65 -9.36
N ILE A 82 7.16 8.64 -9.70
CA ILE A 82 6.63 7.34 -10.16
C ILE A 82 5.86 6.62 -9.04
N SER A 83 6.47 6.44 -7.88
CA SER A 83 5.81 5.79 -6.74
C SER A 83 4.72 6.67 -6.14
N SER A 84 4.91 7.98 -6.07
CA SER A 84 3.89 8.89 -5.56
C SER A 84 2.66 8.95 -6.47
N LEU A 85 2.83 8.90 -7.79
CA LEU A 85 1.75 8.75 -8.75
C LEU A 85 1.01 7.43 -8.54
N SER A 86 1.76 6.34 -8.39
CA SER A 86 1.18 5.00 -8.14
C SER A 86 0.34 4.96 -6.87
N TYR A 87 0.88 5.47 -5.76
CA TYR A 87 0.21 5.50 -4.48
C TYR A 87 -1.07 6.35 -4.53
N THR A 88 -0.99 7.51 -5.18
CA THR A 88 -2.15 8.39 -5.38
C THR A 88 -3.21 7.73 -6.26
N LEU A 89 -2.82 7.04 -7.33
CA LEU A 89 -3.75 6.31 -8.20
C LEU A 89 -4.44 5.16 -7.44
N ILE A 90 -3.75 4.46 -6.54
CA ILE A 90 -4.37 3.46 -5.67
C ILE A 90 -5.41 4.13 -4.78
N CYS A 91 -5.09 5.26 -4.13
CA CYS A 91 -6.03 6.00 -3.30
C CYS A 91 -7.29 6.41 -4.08
N ILE A 92 -7.13 7.01 -5.26
CA ILE A 92 -8.24 7.47 -6.10
C ILE A 92 -9.12 6.29 -6.51
N SER A 93 -8.51 5.22 -7.06
CA SER A 93 -9.24 4.02 -7.50
C SER A 93 -10.00 3.35 -6.37
N THR A 94 -9.37 3.27 -5.19
CA THR A 94 -9.97 2.66 -4.00
C THR A 94 -11.10 3.50 -3.44
N SER A 95 -10.94 4.83 -3.41
CA SER A 95 -12.01 5.75 -2.98
C SER A 95 -13.21 5.69 -3.92
N TYR A 96 -12.95 5.56 -5.22
CA TYR A 96 -14.02 5.35 -6.20
C TYR A 96 -14.77 4.05 -5.92
N LEU A 97 -14.06 2.92 -5.73
CA LEU A 97 -14.68 1.65 -5.36
C LEU A 97 -15.54 1.76 -4.11
N ARG A 98 -15.01 2.39 -3.06
CA ARG A 98 -15.74 2.60 -1.81
C ARG A 98 -17.05 3.34 -2.02
N ASN A 99 -17.05 4.39 -2.83
CA ASN A 99 -18.23 5.23 -3.08
C ASN A 99 -19.32 4.52 -3.89
N ILE A 100 -18.96 3.62 -4.80
CA ILE A 100 -19.93 2.87 -5.61
C ILE A 100 -20.40 1.56 -4.95
N THR A 101 -19.69 1.10 -3.92
CA THR A 101 -19.98 -0.20 -3.28
C THR A 101 -20.88 -0.01 -2.07
N ILE A 102 -22.17 -0.31 -2.23
CA ILE A 102 -23.17 -0.23 -1.16
C ILE A 102 -22.95 -1.34 -0.11
N ARG A 103 -22.53 -2.52 -0.54
CA ARG A 103 -22.26 -3.68 0.35
C ARG A 103 -20.83 -4.17 0.12
N PRO A 104 -19.92 -3.96 1.09
CA PRO A 104 -18.55 -4.46 0.99
C PRO A 104 -18.55 -5.99 0.93
N HIS A 105 -17.90 -6.53 -0.08
CA HIS A 105 -17.75 -7.97 -0.26
C HIS A 105 -16.26 -8.29 -0.46
N PRO A 106 -15.62 -9.08 0.43
CA PRO A 106 -14.17 -9.25 0.45
C PRO A 106 -13.60 -9.84 -0.84
N ILE A 107 -14.35 -10.69 -1.54
CA ILE A 107 -13.93 -11.27 -2.81
C ILE A 107 -13.91 -10.22 -3.93
N LYS A 108 -14.92 -9.34 -3.99
CA LYS A 108 -14.97 -8.24 -4.96
C LYS A 108 -13.81 -7.27 -4.74
N ASP A 109 -13.54 -6.91 -3.48
CA ASP A 109 -12.45 -6.02 -3.09
C ASP A 109 -11.10 -6.61 -3.53
N TRP A 110 -10.91 -7.93 -3.36
CA TRP A 110 -9.71 -8.65 -3.74
C TRP A 110 -9.47 -8.65 -5.26
N PHE A 111 -10.49 -8.98 -6.06
CA PHE A 111 -10.36 -8.92 -7.54
C PHE A 111 -10.17 -7.49 -8.05
N PHE A 112 -10.84 -6.52 -7.43
CA PHE A 112 -10.63 -5.12 -7.78
C PHE A 112 -9.21 -4.66 -7.46
N PHE A 113 -8.65 -5.10 -6.34
CA PHE A 113 -7.25 -4.86 -6.02
C PHE A 113 -6.31 -5.39 -7.10
N LEU A 114 -6.50 -6.63 -7.58
CA LEU A 114 -5.71 -7.18 -8.68
C LEU A 114 -5.79 -6.30 -9.93
N PHE A 115 -6.99 -5.87 -10.30
CA PHE A 115 -7.19 -5.01 -11.46
C PHE A 115 -6.42 -3.69 -11.30
N VAL A 116 -6.54 -3.03 -10.15
CA VAL A 116 -5.88 -1.76 -9.85
C VAL A 116 -4.36 -1.88 -9.90
N ILE A 117 -3.78 -2.88 -9.22
CA ILE A 117 -2.31 -3.05 -9.21
C ILE A 117 -1.76 -3.39 -10.60
N SER A 118 -2.48 -4.21 -11.38
CA SER A 118 -2.06 -4.57 -12.74
C SER A 118 -2.09 -3.34 -13.65
N LEU A 119 -3.10 -2.51 -13.54
CA LEU A 119 -3.23 -1.28 -14.31
C LEU A 119 -2.13 -0.28 -13.95
N ILE A 120 -1.89 -0.04 -12.66
CA ILE A 120 -0.87 0.90 -12.18
C ILE A 120 0.53 0.42 -12.57
N ASN A 121 0.83 -0.86 -12.40
CA ASN A 121 2.12 -1.39 -12.80
C ASN A 121 2.33 -1.35 -14.32
N SER A 122 1.28 -1.52 -15.13
CA SER A 122 1.35 -1.32 -16.58
C SER A 122 1.66 0.13 -16.95
N ILE A 123 1.05 1.10 -16.24
CA ILE A 123 1.33 2.53 -16.42
C ILE A 123 2.79 2.81 -16.06
N ASN A 124 3.25 2.35 -14.91
CA ASN A 124 4.64 2.53 -14.46
C ASN A 124 5.64 1.94 -15.45
N TYR A 125 5.39 0.72 -15.92
CA TYR A 125 6.21 0.07 -16.92
C TYR A 125 6.29 0.92 -18.20
N SER A 126 5.16 1.43 -18.68
CA SER A 126 5.10 2.25 -19.89
C SER A 126 5.86 3.56 -19.69
N ILE A 127 5.68 4.24 -18.56
CA ILE A 127 6.38 5.50 -18.28
C ILE A 127 7.90 5.27 -18.21
N LEU A 128 8.34 4.27 -17.44
CA LEU A 128 9.76 4.00 -17.23
C LEU A 128 10.47 3.58 -18.53
N THR A 129 9.80 2.78 -19.38
CA THR A 129 10.37 2.35 -20.66
C THR A 129 10.40 3.45 -21.70
N LEU A 130 9.30 4.22 -21.83
CA LEU A 130 9.17 5.22 -22.90
C LEU A 130 9.92 6.52 -22.59
N PHE A 131 9.92 6.97 -21.34
CA PHE A 131 10.50 8.27 -20.97
C PHE A 131 11.87 8.18 -20.35
N PHE A 132 12.19 7.08 -19.68
CA PHE A 132 13.44 6.93 -18.94
C PHE A 132 14.36 5.83 -19.48
N SER A 133 13.96 5.15 -20.57
CA SER A 133 14.75 4.08 -21.21
C SER A 133 15.20 2.95 -20.26
N TYR A 134 14.43 2.70 -19.20
CA TYR A 134 14.70 1.59 -18.29
C TYR A 134 14.44 0.26 -18.99
N SER A 135 15.43 -0.65 -18.97
CA SER A 135 15.25 -2.02 -19.45
C SER A 135 14.60 -2.89 -18.36
N LEU A 136 13.27 -2.89 -18.34
CA LEU A 136 12.52 -3.64 -17.35
C LEU A 136 12.21 -5.06 -17.88
N ILE A 137 12.38 -6.05 -17.01
CA ILE A 137 12.05 -7.45 -17.32
C ILE A 137 10.58 -7.67 -16.96
N LEU A 138 9.75 -7.96 -17.97
CA LEU A 138 8.31 -8.19 -17.81
C LEU A 138 7.98 -9.28 -16.79
N ASP A 139 8.78 -10.35 -16.75
CA ASP A 139 8.58 -11.47 -15.84
C ASP A 139 8.60 -11.03 -14.38
N ASN A 140 9.52 -10.13 -14.01
CA ASN A 140 9.60 -9.61 -12.64
C ASN A 140 8.34 -8.83 -12.26
N TYR A 141 7.75 -8.08 -13.19
CA TYR A 141 6.49 -7.36 -12.97
C TYR A 141 5.31 -8.29 -12.75
N LEU A 142 5.19 -9.33 -13.57
CA LEU A 142 4.12 -10.32 -13.43
C LEU A 142 4.23 -11.08 -12.11
N ILE A 143 5.43 -11.48 -11.75
CA ILE A 143 5.71 -12.18 -10.49
C ILE A 143 5.37 -11.27 -9.29
N ASN A 144 5.80 -10.01 -9.31
CA ASN A 144 5.48 -9.05 -8.26
C ASN A 144 3.96 -8.85 -8.11
N ASN A 145 3.23 -8.66 -9.21
CA ASN A 145 1.77 -8.55 -9.20
C ASN A 145 1.10 -9.77 -8.60
N PHE A 146 1.55 -10.96 -9.00
CA PHE A 146 0.98 -12.22 -8.53
C PHE A 146 1.18 -12.40 -7.02
N PHE A 147 2.39 -12.19 -6.52
CA PHE A 147 2.66 -12.27 -5.09
C PHE A 147 1.96 -11.19 -4.30
N THR A 148 1.92 -9.95 -4.79
CA THR A 148 1.18 -8.85 -4.14
C THR A 148 -0.30 -9.20 -4.00
N PHE A 149 -0.90 -9.79 -5.02
CA PHE A 149 -2.29 -10.25 -5.00
C PHE A 149 -2.53 -11.38 -4.00
N LEU A 150 -1.63 -12.38 -3.93
CA LEU A 150 -1.75 -13.48 -2.97
C LEU A 150 -1.61 -12.99 -1.52
N PHE A 151 -0.60 -12.16 -1.27
CA PHE A 151 -0.34 -11.64 0.07
C PHE A 151 -1.43 -10.70 0.58
N TYR A 152 -2.20 -10.08 -0.32
CA TYR A 152 -3.33 -9.24 0.06
C TYR A 152 -4.25 -9.91 1.08
N ILE A 153 -4.63 -11.18 0.87
CA ILE A 153 -5.53 -11.91 1.79
C ILE A 153 -4.94 -12.03 3.18
N ILE A 154 -3.64 -12.35 3.28
CA ILE A 154 -2.94 -12.53 4.55
C ILE A 154 -2.89 -11.20 5.32
N PHE A 155 -2.43 -10.14 4.66
CA PHE A 155 -2.32 -8.82 5.29
C PHE A 155 -3.67 -8.21 5.66
N VAL A 156 -4.70 -8.37 4.82
CA VAL A 156 -6.07 -7.93 5.14
C VAL A 156 -6.60 -8.63 6.39
N SER A 157 -6.28 -9.90 6.60
CA SER A 157 -6.67 -10.62 7.82
C SER A 157 -6.03 -9.99 9.06
N ILE A 158 -4.73 -9.68 8.99
CA ILE A 158 -3.97 -9.02 10.07
C ILE A 158 -4.53 -7.61 10.33
N PHE A 159 -4.76 -6.82 9.28
CA PHE A 159 -5.27 -5.46 9.41
C PHE A 159 -6.70 -5.41 9.96
N LYS A 160 -7.54 -6.39 9.62
CA LYS A 160 -8.89 -6.51 10.21
C LYS A 160 -8.82 -6.80 11.71
N GLN A 161 -7.90 -7.66 12.14
CA GLN A 161 -7.71 -7.94 13.56
C GLN A 161 -7.20 -6.70 14.30
N TYR A 162 -6.28 -5.95 13.69
CA TYR A 162 -5.81 -4.67 14.21
C TYR A 162 -6.95 -3.66 14.38
N LEU A 163 -7.84 -3.49 13.37
CA LEU A 163 -8.98 -2.57 13.47
C LEU A 163 -10.00 -3.02 14.54
N LYS A 164 -10.13 -4.31 14.77
CA LYS A 164 -11.01 -4.82 15.84
C LYS A 164 -10.47 -4.42 17.22
N THR A 165 -9.18 -4.59 17.48
CA THR A 165 -8.54 -4.19 18.75
C THR A 165 -8.56 -2.68 18.99
N LEU A 166 -8.73 -1.86 17.97
CA LEU A 166 -8.88 -0.40 18.13
C LEU A 166 -10.31 0.01 18.56
N ASN A 167 -11.31 -0.80 18.23
CA ASN A 167 -12.72 -0.51 18.51
C ASN A 167 -13.21 -1.14 19.83
N ASP A 168 -12.43 -2.08 20.38
CA ASP A 168 -12.64 -2.69 21.70
C ASP A 168 -11.95 -1.83 22.78
#